data_c35f1bb4a0010e12bf24dfbdca81a0d0
#
_entry.id   c35f1bb4a0010e12bf24dfbdca81a0d0
#
_cell.length_a   1.000
_cell.length_b   1.000
_cell.length_c   1.000
_cell.angle_alpha   90.00
_cell.angle_beta   90.00
_cell.angle_gamma   90.00
#
_symmetry.space_group_name_H-M   'P 1'
#
loop_
_entity.id
_entity.type
_entity.pdbx_description
1 polymer ?
#
loop_
_entity_poly.entity_id
_entity_poly.type
_entity_poly.pdbx_seq_one_letter_code
_entity_poly.pdbx_strand_id
1 'polypeptide(L)' 'FGNVIVVEDVATSGGSLVDAAEVIRRAGGTVERAIVVVDREEGADEALRAVDIELLPLVRIGSLLQDD' A
#
# COMPACT_ATOMS: atom_id res chain seq x y z
N PHE A 1 19.88 -4.79 3.27
CA PHE A 1 18.68 -4.03 3.54
C PHE A 1 18.03 -4.51 4.83
N GLY A 2 17.35 -3.61 5.52
CA GLY A 2 16.52 -3.94 6.65
C GLY A 2 15.04 -3.85 6.27
N ASN A 3 14.22 -3.46 7.23
CA ASN A 3 12.79 -3.24 7.01
C ASN A 3 12.60 -1.94 6.25
N VAL A 4 11.78 -2.01 5.21
CA VAL A 4 11.49 -0.87 4.35
C VAL A 4 9.98 -0.61 4.39
N ILE A 5 9.60 0.65 4.52
CA ILE A 5 8.21 1.07 4.41
C ILE A 5 8.07 1.80 3.08
N VAL A 6 7.13 1.35 2.26
CA VAL A 6 6.84 2.00 0.99
C VAL A 6 5.84 3.13 1.25
N VAL A 7 6.09 4.30 0.69
CA VAL A 7 5.22 5.47 0.87
C VAL A 7 4.78 5.96 -0.50
N GLU A 8 3.48 6.14 -0.67
CA GLU A 8 2.89 6.66 -1.89
C GLU A 8 1.84 7.71 -1.57
N ASP A 9 1.51 8.56 -2.54
CA ASP A 9 0.48 9.56 -2.34
C ASP A 9 -0.93 8.96 -2.52
N VAL A 10 -1.13 8.14 -3.54
CA VAL A 10 -2.44 7.55 -3.85
C VAL A 10 -2.29 6.06 -4.11
N ALA A 11 -3.18 5.26 -3.51
CA ALA A 11 -3.30 3.85 -3.84
C ALA A 11 -4.58 3.61 -4.62
N THR A 12 -4.46 2.96 -5.77
CA THR A 12 -5.59 2.53 -6.58
C THR A 12 -5.72 1.01 -6.49
N SER A 13 -5.24 0.27 -7.49
CA SER A 13 -5.29 -1.20 -7.48
C SER A 13 -4.17 -1.84 -6.65
N GLY A 14 -3.15 -1.07 -6.28
CA GLY A 14 -2.01 -1.58 -5.53
C GLY A 14 -0.89 -2.15 -6.39
N GLY A 15 -1.04 -2.17 -7.71
CA GLY A 15 -0.03 -2.74 -8.60
C GLY A 15 1.35 -2.10 -8.45
N SER A 16 1.40 -0.77 -8.40
CA SER A 16 2.67 -0.05 -8.22
C SER A 16 3.33 -0.37 -6.90
N LEU A 17 2.54 -0.48 -5.83
CA LEU A 17 3.05 -0.79 -4.50
C LEU A 17 3.57 -2.22 -4.43
N VAL A 18 2.86 -3.16 -5.04
CA VAL A 18 3.30 -4.56 -5.12
C VAL A 18 4.60 -4.65 -5.91
N ASP A 19 4.70 -3.97 -7.05
CA ASP A 19 5.91 -3.99 -7.87
C ASP A 19 7.10 -3.41 -7.10
N ALA A 20 6.92 -2.31 -6.40
CA ALA A 20 7.98 -1.72 -5.59
C ALA A 20 8.43 -2.67 -4.48
N ALA A 21 7.49 -3.33 -3.82
CA ALA A 21 7.80 -4.29 -2.78
C ALA A 21 8.59 -5.48 -3.31
N GLU A 22 8.24 -5.97 -4.50
CA GLU A 22 8.97 -7.07 -5.13
C GLU A 22 10.41 -6.70 -5.42
N VAL A 23 10.66 -5.50 -5.93
CA VAL A 23 12.02 -5.03 -6.20
C VAL A 23 12.84 -5.00 -4.92
N ILE A 24 12.26 -4.48 -3.84
CA ILE A 24 12.94 -4.38 -2.55
C ILE A 24 13.24 -5.78 -1.99
N ARG A 25 12.28 -6.69 -2.08
CA ARG A 25 12.45 -8.06 -1.58
C ARG A 25 13.53 -8.81 -2.36
N ARG A 26 13.61 -8.60 -3.67
CA ARG A 26 14.67 -9.18 -4.50
C ARG A 26 16.05 -8.66 -4.12
N ALA A 27 16.12 -7.42 -3.66
CA ALA A 27 17.38 -6.83 -3.21
C ALA A 27 17.75 -7.23 -1.77
N GLY A 28 16.95 -8.08 -1.12
CA GLY A 28 17.22 -8.58 0.21
C GLY A 28 16.55 -7.80 1.33
N GLY A 29 15.71 -6.82 1.00
CA GLY A 29 14.95 -6.08 2.00
C GLY A 29 13.66 -6.79 2.40
N THR A 30 13.05 -6.31 3.47
CA THR A 30 11.73 -6.76 3.90
C THR A 30 10.75 -5.60 3.79
N VAL A 31 9.54 -5.89 3.33
CA VAL A 31 8.47 -4.90 3.24
C VAL A 31 7.24 -5.50 3.90
N GLU A 32 6.80 -4.89 4.99
CA GLU A 32 5.64 -5.37 5.73
C GLU A 32 4.51 -4.35 5.72
N ARG A 33 4.81 -3.09 5.40
CA ARG A 33 3.82 -2.01 5.44
C ARG A 33 4.00 -1.06 4.27
N ALA A 34 2.88 -0.51 3.83
CA ALA A 34 2.86 0.56 2.85
C ALA A 34 1.96 1.67 3.39
N ILE A 35 2.45 2.89 3.36
CA ILE A 35 1.70 4.07 3.82
C ILE A 35 1.28 4.87 2.61
N VAL A 36 0.00 5.21 2.51
CA VAL A 36 -0.51 6.05 1.44
C VAL A 36 -1.32 7.20 2.03
N VAL A 37 -1.29 8.34 1.37
CA VAL A 37 -2.10 9.48 1.82
C VAL A 37 -3.56 9.19 1.54
N VAL A 38 -3.89 8.74 0.35
CA VAL A 38 -5.27 8.45 -0.05
C VAL A 38 -5.38 7.02 -0.59
N ASP A 39 -6.29 6.25 -0.02
CA ASP A 39 -6.69 4.96 -0.56
C ASP A 39 -8.02 5.14 -1.28
N ARG A 40 -8.02 4.94 -2.60
CA ARG A 40 -9.22 5.06 -3.42
C ARG A 40 -10.13 3.85 -3.33
N GLU A 41 -9.73 2.85 -2.55
CA GLU A 41 -10.50 1.62 -2.33
C GLU A 41 -10.82 0.88 -3.63
N GLU A 42 -9.82 0.79 -4.51
CA GLU A 42 -9.93 0.10 -5.80
C GLU A 42 -9.17 -1.23 -5.80
N GLY A 43 -9.00 -1.83 -4.62
CA GLY A 43 -8.40 -3.15 -4.49
C GLY A 43 -6.98 -3.18 -3.94
N ALA A 44 -6.37 -2.04 -3.59
CA ALA A 44 -4.99 -2.01 -3.10
C ALA A 44 -4.82 -2.80 -1.81
N ASP A 45 -5.77 -2.69 -0.88
CA ASP A 45 -5.71 -3.38 0.40
C ASP A 45 -5.63 -4.89 0.20
N GLU A 46 -6.49 -5.43 -0.65
CA GLU A 46 -6.51 -6.85 -0.95
C GLU A 46 -5.24 -7.30 -1.67
N ALA A 47 -4.78 -6.50 -2.64
CA ALA A 47 -3.58 -6.82 -3.41
C ALA A 47 -2.35 -6.88 -2.51
N LEU A 48 -2.24 -5.95 -1.58
CA LEU A 48 -1.10 -5.91 -0.66
C LEU A 48 -1.18 -7.03 0.38
N ARG A 49 -2.36 -7.35 0.87
CA ARG A 49 -2.54 -8.49 1.79
C ARG A 49 -2.10 -9.79 1.15
N ALA A 50 -2.36 -9.97 -0.13
CA ALA A 50 -1.99 -11.17 -0.84
C ALA A 50 -0.48 -11.39 -0.88
N VAL A 51 0.31 -10.34 -0.67
CA VAL A 51 1.77 -10.40 -0.61
C VAL A 51 2.31 -10.04 0.79
N ASP A 52 1.47 -10.18 1.81
CA ASP A 52 1.82 -9.98 3.22
C ASP A 52 2.26 -8.56 3.53
N ILE A 53 1.58 -7.58 2.97
CA ILE A 53 1.84 -6.16 3.24
C ILE A 53 0.58 -5.53 3.81
N GLU A 54 0.74 -4.82 4.93
CA GLU A 54 -0.34 -4.05 5.52
C GLU A 54 -0.40 -2.66 4.88
N LEU A 55 -1.56 -2.28 4.39
CA LEU A 55 -1.79 -0.93 3.86
C LEU A 55 -2.26 -0.02 4.99
N LEU A 56 -1.60 1.11 5.16
CA LEU A 56 -1.93 2.10 6.19
C LEU A 56 -2.31 3.41 5.50
N PRO A 57 -3.58 3.61 5.16
CA PRO A 57 -4.01 4.86 4.54
C PRO A 57 -4.25 5.93 5.58
N LEU A 58 -3.90 7.17 5.26
CA LEU A 58 -4.27 8.32 6.08
C LEU A 58 -5.72 8.71 5.84
N VAL A 59 -6.17 8.59 4.58
CA VAL A 59 -7.55 8.87 4.19
C VAL A 59 -8.04 7.76 3.27
N ARG A 60 -9.27 7.30 3.47
CA ARG A 60 -9.95 6.41 2.54
C ARG A 60 -11.05 7.18 1.85
N ILE A 61 -11.14 7.02 0.53
CA ILE A 61 -12.10 7.79 -0.27
C ILE A 61 -13.55 7.47 0.14
N GLY A 62 -13.82 6.23 0.51
CA GLY A 62 -15.14 5.84 0.99
C GLY A 62 -15.56 6.59 2.25
N SER A 63 -14.61 6.84 3.15
CA SER A 63 -14.87 7.61 4.37
C SER A 63 -15.23 9.06 4.04
N LEU A 64 -14.57 9.64 3.05
CA LEU A 64 -14.88 11.00 2.60
C LEU A 64 -16.28 11.08 2.00
N LEU A 65 -16.66 10.06 1.23
CA LEU A 65 -17.97 10.04 0.57
C LEU A 65 -19.11 9.75 1.53
N GLN A 66 -18.83 9.14 2.66
CA GLN A 66 -19.81 8.80 3.68
C GLN A 66 -20.00 9.89 4.73
N ASP A 67 -19.19 10.89 4.70
CA ASP A 67 -19.24 11.96 5.68
C ASP A 67 -20.39 12.91 5.36
N ASP A 68 -21.32 13.03 6.24
CA ASP A 68 -22.50 13.89 6.08
C ASP A 68 -22.28 15.24 6.75
#